data_27595e13f60cc662edc91880405be43f
#
_entry.id   27595e13f60cc662edc91880405be43f
#
_cell.length_a   1.000
_cell.length_b   1.000
_cell.length_c   1.000
_cell.angle_alpha   90.00
_cell.angle_beta   90.00
_cell.angle_gamma   90.00
#
_symmetry.space_group_name_H-M   'P 1'
#
loop_
_entity.id
_entity.type
_entity.pdbx_description
1 polymer ?
#
loop_
_entity_poly.entity_id
_entity_poly.type
_entity_poly.pdbx_seq_one_letter_code
_entity_poly.pdbx_strand_id
1 'polypeptide(L)'
;MTTIYLVRHAEAEGNLYRIAHGHYNSCITDDRGCRQIRALAERFRDVPVDAVYASDLIRTRTTAQSIYLPKGLELHPDPAFREICMGEWEEHCWYELLRKYPQSHHDFNHRLDRWQVPGSETAQQVLDRYLPALRRVARQHDGQTVAIFSHGAAMRIVLGTLQGLSLLEIGDTPFGDNTSVARLEAEGDDIRVLYRDDNSHLVQAGLSTLAKQKWWRQKGVQEMGQLYAPLTEEERQQLGVPTGGEGVAVRFCDELIGAYQLLPRPEEGVGEIGWYG
;
A
#
# COMPACT_ATOMS: atom_id res chain seq x y z
N MET A 1 24.38 -19.34 -6.22
CA MET A 1 23.17 -18.61 -6.71
C MET A 1 22.16 -18.51 -5.56
N THR A 2 21.71 -17.31 -5.23
CA THR A 2 20.79 -17.03 -4.14
C THR A 2 19.35 -16.90 -4.66
N THR A 3 18.39 -17.58 -4.05
CA THR A 3 16.96 -17.37 -4.33
C THR A 3 16.42 -16.30 -3.37
N ILE A 4 15.77 -15.28 -3.90
CA ILE A 4 15.16 -14.21 -3.09
C ILE A 4 13.67 -14.14 -3.37
N TYR A 5 12.86 -14.27 -2.31
CA TYR A 5 11.44 -13.95 -2.32
C TYR A 5 11.24 -12.54 -1.78
N LEU A 6 10.80 -11.62 -2.64
CA LEU A 6 10.48 -10.26 -2.26
C LEU A 6 8.97 -10.15 -2.04
N VAL A 7 8.55 -9.77 -0.84
CA VAL A 7 7.15 -9.84 -0.38
C VAL A 7 6.67 -8.46 0.05
N ARG A 8 5.55 -8.01 -0.50
CA ARG A 8 4.89 -6.80 -0.03
C ARG A 8 4.19 -7.06 1.32
N HIS A 9 4.18 -6.07 2.22
CA HIS A 9 3.45 -6.16 3.49
C HIS A 9 1.94 -6.44 3.28
N ALA A 10 1.30 -7.06 4.27
CA ALA A 10 -0.15 -7.30 4.32
C ALA A 10 -0.94 -5.99 4.42
N GLU A 11 -2.26 -6.04 4.23
CA GLU A 11 -3.12 -4.87 4.36
C GLU A 11 -2.91 -4.20 5.73
N ALA A 12 -2.55 -2.94 5.70
CA ALA A 12 -2.38 -2.10 6.87
C ALA A 12 -3.45 -1.00 6.89
N GLU A 13 -3.65 -0.36 8.05
CA GLU A 13 -4.66 0.67 8.25
C GLU A 13 -4.66 1.75 7.17
N GLY A 14 -3.50 2.26 6.76
CA GLY A 14 -3.47 3.24 5.71
C GLY A 14 -3.84 2.71 4.32
N ASN A 15 -3.75 1.37 4.05
CA ASN A 15 -4.36 0.80 2.87
C ASN A 15 -5.88 0.80 2.99
N LEU A 16 -6.40 0.48 4.18
CA LEU A 16 -7.83 0.48 4.47
C LEU A 16 -8.43 1.89 4.40
N TYR A 17 -7.80 2.85 5.06
CA TYR A 17 -8.28 4.23 5.16
C TYR A 17 -7.81 5.14 4.02
N ARG A 18 -7.09 4.58 3.04
CA ARG A 18 -6.58 5.35 1.88
C ARG A 18 -5.67 6.51 2.26
N ILE A 19 -4.75 6.28 3.17
CA ILE A 19 -3.75 7.24 3.63
C ILE A 19 -2.41 6.94 2.97
N ALA A 20 -1.68 7.98 2.56
CA ALA A 20 -0.32 7.86 2.07
C ALA A 20 0.62 7.52 3.23
N HIS A 21 1.27 6.37 3.15
CA HIS A 21 2.08 5.85 4.25
C HIS A 21 3.52 6.35 4.26
N GLY A 22 4.21 6.19 3.12
CA GLY A 22 5.65 6.41 3.07
C GLY A 22 6.39 5.72 4.23
N HIS A 23 7.08 6.51 5.04
CA HIS A 23 7.76 6.07 6.26
C HIS A 23 6.87 6.10 7.51
N TYR A 24 5.66 6.63 7.42
CA TYR A 24 4.70 6.56 8.52
C TYR A 24 4.38 5.11 8.89
N ASN A 25 4.33 4.85 10.20
CA ASN A 25 4.00 3.53 10.73
C ASN A 25 2.48 3.38 10.87
N SER A 26 1.94 2.32 10.28
CA SER A 26 0.56 1.88 10.51
C SER A 26 0.53 0.38 10.78
N CYS A 27 -0.42 -0.04 11.59
CA CYS A 27 -0.60 -1.43 11.97
C CYS A 27 -1.25 -2.24 10.85
N ILE A 28 -1.10 -3.56 10.91
CA ILE A 28 -1.84 -4.49 10.07
C ILE A 28 -3.31 -4.50 10.50
N THR A 29 -4.23 -4.59 9.55
CA THR A 29 -5.67 -4.67 9.86
C THR A 29 -6.02 -6.00 10.54
N ASP A 30 -6.91 -5.95 11.54
CA ASP A 30 -7.25 -7.10 12.38
C ASP A 30 -7.84 -8.27 11.59
N ASP A 31 -8.75 -8.00 10.63
CA ASP A 31 -9.39 -9.06 9.85
C ASP A 31 -8.56 -9.42 8.63
N ARG A 32 -8.62 -8.61 7.57
CA ARG A 32 -8.05 -9.00 6.27
C ARG A 32 -6.54 -9.10 6.30
N GLY A 33 -5.85 -8.14 6.90
CA GLY A 33 -4.39 -8.17 6.99
C GLY A 33 -3.87 -9.40 7.73
N CYS A 34 -4.47 -9.74 8.86
CA CYS A 34 -4.13 -10.93 9.62
C CYS A 34 -4.44 -12.23 8.84
N ARG A 35 -5.53 -12.27 8.07
CA ARG A 35 -5.86 -13.42 7.20
C ARG A 35 -4.89 -13.55 6.03
N GLN A 36 -4.45 -12.43 5.44
CA GLN A 36 -3.40 -12.44 4.40
C GLN A 36 -2.08 -12.99 4.93
N ILE A 37 -1.68 -12.63 6.16
CA ILE A 37 -0.49 -13.17 6.83
C ILE A 37 -0.59 -14.70 7.00
N ARG A 38 -1.74 -15.22 7.40
CA ARG A 38 -1.97 -16.66 7.52
C ARG A 38 -1.91 -17.38 6.17
N ALA A 39 -2.53 -16.79 5.12
CA ALA A 39 -2.46 -17.37 3.77
C ALA A 39 -1.02 -17.37 3.23
N LEU A 40 -0.24 -16.33 3.54
CA LEU A 40 1.18 -16.26 3.20
C LEU A 40 2.01 -17.31 3.95
N ALA A 41 1.74 -17.53 5.24
CA ALA A 41 2.40 -18.57 6.03
C ALA A 41 2.15 -19.97 5.42
N GLU A 42 0.92 -20.23 5.00
CA GLU A 42 0.54 -21.47 4.33
C GLU A 42 1.29 -21.67 3.00
N ARG A 43 1.37 -20.60 2.18
CA ARG A 43 2.14 -20.61 0.94
C ARG A 43 3.61 -20.96 1.15
N PHE A 44 4.22 -20.50 2.24
CA PHE A 44 5.64 -20.72 2.54
C PHE A 44 5.91 -21.92 3.45
N ARG A 45 4.89 -22.71 3.81
CA ARG A 45 5.05 -23.86 4.71
C ARG A 45 6.18 -24.78 4.25
N ASP A 46 6.14 -25.24 3.00
CA ASP A 46 7.06 -26.21 2.43
C ASP A 46 8.21 -25.56 1.63
N VAL A 47 8.26 -24.22 1.56
CA VAL A 47 9.34 -23.52 0.89
C VAL A 47 10.51 -23.38 1.86
N PRO A 48 11.70 -23.92 1.54
CA PRO A 48 12.88 -23.72 2.38
C PRO A 48 13.26 -22.22 2.37
N VAL A 49 13.40 -21.64 3.54
CA VAL A 49 13.90 -20.26 3.73
C VAL A 49 14.96 -20.29 4.82
N ASP A 50 16.13 -19.75 4.52
CA ASP A 50 17.31 -19.75 5.39
C ASP A 50 17.47 -18.47 6.18
N ALA A 51 16.98 -17.33 5.65
CA ALA A 51 17.05 -16.04 6.31
C ALA A 51 15.85 -15.14 5.96
N VAL A 52 15.46 -14.27 6.90
CA VAL A 52 14.34 -13.35 6.73
C VAL A 52 14.75 -11.92 7.03
N TYR A 53 14.60 -11.05 6.06
CA TYR A 53 14.82 -9.61 6.17
C TYR A 53 13.48 -8.87 6.07
N ALA A 54 13.42 -7.68 6.63
CA ALA A 54 12.28 -6.78 6.44
C ALA A 54 12.72 -5.32 6.53
N SER A 55 12.00 -4.44 5.85
CA SER A 55 11.97 -3.04 6.27
C SER A 55 11.67 -2.98 7.78
N ASP A 56 12.23 -2.02 8.47
CA ASP A 56 12.06 -1.85 9.92
C ASP A 56 10.70 -1.25 10.32
N LEU A 57 9.84 -0.91 9.33
CA LEU A 57 8.48 -0.42 9.56
C LEU A 57 7.58 -1.55 10.10
N ILE A 58 6.67 -1.20 11.02
CA ILE A 58 5.84 -2.18 11.76
C ILE A 58 5.09 -3.11 10.81
N ARG A 59 4.43 -2.61 9.76
CA ARG A 59 3.63 -3.43 8.83
C ARG A 59 4.42 -4.53 8.12
N THR A 60 5.68 -4.28 7.75
CA THR A 60 6.56 -5.29 7.14
C THR A 60 7.05 -6.30 8.18
N ARG A 61 7.47 -5.85 9.35
CA ARG A 61 7.92 -6.71 10.44
C ARG A 61 6.80 -7.65 10.91
N THR A 62 5.58 -7.13 11.05
CA THR A 62 4.40 -7.95 11.40
C THR A 62 4.09 -8.96 10.31
N THR A 63 4.17 -8.56 9.03
CA THR A 63 3.94 -9.50 7.92
C THR A 63 5.01 -10.60 7.87
N ALA A 64 6.26 -10.27 8.17
CA ALA A 64 7.37 -11.22 8.18
C ALA A 64 7.19 -12.36 9.20
N GLN A 65 6.36 -12.18 10.23
CA GLN A 65 6.00 -13.23 11.19
C GLN A 65 5.44 -14.49 10.51
N SER A 66 4.85 -14.34 9.33
CA SER A 66 4.34 -15.45 8.52
C SER A 66 5.41 -16.48 8.15
N ILE A 67 6.68 -16.09 8.07
CA ILE A 67 7.78 -16.95 7.67
C ILE A 67 8.75 -17.23 8.83
N TYR A 68 9.26 -16.18 9.48
CA TYR A 68 10.33 -16.39 10.46
C TYR A 68 9.88 -17.13 11.72
N LEU A 69 8.64 -16.90 12.21
CA LEU A 69 8.15 -17.56 13.42
C LEU A 69 7.95 -19.07 13.22
N PRO A 70 7.18 -19.54 12.17
CA PRO A 70 7.00 -20.98 11.98
C PRO A 70 8.28 -21.74 11.67
N LYS A 71 9.29 -21.05 11.10
CA LYS A 71 10.58 -21.66 10.74
C LYS A 71 11.66 -21.51 11.82
N GLY A 72 11.36 -20.83 12.93
CA GLY A 72 12.32 -20.61 14.02
C GLY A 72 13.53 -19.77 13.60
N LEU A 73 13.35 -18.85 12.64
CA LEU A 73 14.39 -17.97 12.13
C LEU A 73 14.40 -16.64 12.88
N GLU A 74 15.52 -15.93 12.81
CA GLU A 74 15.65 -14.55 13.27
C GLU A 74 15.20 -13.58 12.17
N LEU A 75 14.56 -12.47 12.56
CA LEU A 75 14.23 -11.37 11.68
C LEU A 75 15.37 -10.35 11.64
N HIS A 76 15.84 -9.99 10.43
CA HIS A 76 16.85 -8.96 10.22
C HIS A 76 16.18 -7.66 9.67
N PRO A 77 15.86 -6.69 10.54
CA PRO A 77 15.32 -5.40 10.09
C PRO A 77 16.40 -4.58 9.36
N ASP A 78 16.04 -4.01 8.20
CA ASP A 78 16.95 -3.17 7.43
C ASP A 78 16.20 -1.98 6.82
N PRO A 79 16.52 -0.73 7.22
CA PRO A 79 15.88 0.49 6.71
C PRO A 79 16.04 0.68 5.18
N ALA A 80 17.02 0.03 4.56
CA ALA A 80 17.19 0.10 3.12
C ALA A 80 16.00 -0.49 2.34
N PHE A 81 15.18 -1.35 2.96
CA PHE A 81 13.97 -1.94 2.38
C PHE A 81 12.70 -1.16 2.68
N ARG A 82 12.76 0.05 3.25
CA ARG A 82 11.61 0.92 3.48
C ARG A 82 10.90 1.28 2.18
N GLU A 83 9.64 1.70 2.33
CA GLU A 83 8.87 2.35 1.28
C GLU A 83 9.56 3.65 0.83
N ILE A 84 9.17 4.18 -0.32
CA ILE A 84 9.55 5.53 -0.70
C ILE A 84 9.02 6.51 0.35
N CYS A 85 9.89 7.40 0.86
CA CYS A 85 9.46 8.49 1.72
C CYS A 85 8.56 9.43 0.92
N MET A 86 7.37 9.72 1.43
CA MET A 86 6.40 10.56 0.74
C MET A 86 6.38 12.01 1.27
N GLY A 87 7.27 12.35 2.20
CA GLY A 87 7.42 13.71 2.72
C GLY A 87 6.11 14.28 3.22
N GLU A 88 5.76 15.49 2.78
CA GLU A 88 4.53 16.18 3.20
C GLU A 88 3.22 15.46 2.84
N TRP A 89 3.30 14.40 2.03
CA TRP A 89 2.11 13.61 1.70
C TRP A 89 1.79 12.53 2.73
N GLU A 90 2.73 12.19 3.61
CA GLU A 90 2.51 11.17 4.63
C GLU A 90 1.36 11.58 5.56
N GLU A 91 0.57 10.62 5.98
CA GLU A 91 -0.63 10.77 6.81
C GLU A 91 -1.82 11.49 6.15
N HIS A 92 -1.67 11.97 4.89
CA HIS A 92 -2.78 12.56 4.14
C HIS A 92 -3.58 11.52 3.34
N CYS A 93 -4.88 11.75 3.24
CA CYS A 93 -5.75 10.90 2.42
C CYS A 93 -5.42 11.05 0.92
N TRP A 94 -5.31 9.95 0.21
CA TRP A 94 -5.04 9.95 -1.25
C TRP A 94 -6.03 10.81 -2.03
N TYR A 95 -7.28 10.86 -1.60
CA TYR A 95 -8.30 11.70 -2.21
C TYR A 95 -8.01 13.20 -2.00
N GLU A 96 -7.57 13.60 -0.82
CA GLU A 96 -7.15 14.97 -0.55
C GLU A 96 -5.96 15.37 -1.43
N LEU A 97 -4.96 14.48 -1.54
CA LEU A 97 -3.80 14.68 -2.39
C LEU A 97 -4.17 14.81 -3.87
N LEU A 98 -5.10 13.99 -4.35
CA LEU A 98 -5.63 14.10 -5.72
C LEU A 98 -6.28 15.47 -5.98
N ARG A 99 -7.05 15.98 -5.01
CA ARG A 99 -7.72 17.28 -5.15
C ARG A 99 -6.79 18.47 -5.06
N LYS A 100 -5.87 18.44 -4.10
CA LYS A 100 -4.94 19.55 -3.86
C LYS A 100 -3.79 19.61 -4.87
N TYR A 101 -3.29 18.42 -5.27
CA TYR A 101 -2.08 18.27 -6.07
C TYR A 101 -2.29 17.31 -7.25
N PRO A 102 -3.26 17.56 -8.15
CA PRO A 102 -3.65 16.61 -9.20
C PRO A 102 -2.48 16.23 -10.11
N GLN A 103 -1.59 17.19 -10.44
CA GLN A 103 -0.43 16.90 -11.27
C GLN A 103 0.60 16.03 -10.54
N SER A 104 0.95 16.34 -9.29
CA SER A 104 1.90 15.53 -8.52
C SER A 104 1.33 14.15 -8.21
N HIS A 105 0.01 14.04 -7.98
CA HIS A 105 -0.67 12.76 -7.82
C HIS A 105 -0.61 11.91 -9.12
N HIS A 106 -0.83 12.54 -10.28
CA HIS A 106 -0.63 11.89 -11.57
C HIS A 106 0.82 11.43 -11.72
N ASP A 107 1.79 12.29 -11.39
CA ASP A 107 3.21 11.99 -11.54
C ASP A 107 3.65 10.84 -10.62
N PHE A 108 3.16 10.73 -9.40
CA PHE A 108 3.41 9.58 -8.52
C PHE A 108 2.98 8.26 -9.16
N ASN A 109 1.88 8.27 -9.89
CA ASN A 109 1.33 7.07 -10.50
C ASN A 109 1.97 6.74 -11.86
N HIS A 110 2.37 7.76 -12.67
CA HIS A 110 2.74 7.59 -14.06
C HIS A 110 4.10 8.20 -14.46
N ARG A 111 4.69 9.04 -13.63
CA ARG A 111 5.91 9.80 -13.95
C ARG A 111 6.90 9.75 -12.78
N LEU A 112 7.27 8.54 -12.38
CA LEU A 112 8.27 8.33 -11.32
C LEU A 112 9.64 8.94 -11.65
N ASP A 113 9.90 9.18 -12.94
CA ASP A 113 11.11 9.86 -13.44
C ASP A 113 11.23 11.31 -12.93
N ARG A 114 10.12 11.95 -12.57
CA ARG A 114 10.11 13.34 -12.12
C ARG A 114 9.29 13.60 -10.85
N TRP A 115 8.60 12.58 -10.32
CA TRP A 115 7.81 12.78 -9.12
C TRP A 115 8.68 13.14 -7.94
N GLN A 116 8.33 14.25 -7.30
CA GLN A 116 8.90 14.72 -6.05
C GLN A 116 7.95 15.69 -5.38
N VAL A 117 7.87 15.64 -4.04
CA VAL A 117 7.20 16.61 -3.19
C VAL A 117 8.13 16.98 -2.03
N PRO A 118 7.90 18.10 -1.32
CA PRO A 118 8.76 18.52 -0.22
C PRO A 118 8.97 17.40 0.80
N GLY A 119 10.23 17.14 1.13
CA GLY A 119 10.62 16.10 2.08
C GLY A 119 10.54 14.65 1.56
N SER A 120 10.10 14.42 0.32
CA SER A 120 10.04 13.06 -0.24
C SER A 120 11.39 12.58 -0.79
N GLU A 121 11.54 11.25 -0.89
CA GLU A 121 12.53 10.63 -1.76
C GLU A 121 12.08 10.69 -3.22
N THR A 122 13.04 10.74 -4.14
CA THR A 122 12.84 10.41 -5.55
C THR A 122 12.91 8.88 -5.75
N ALA A 123 12.39 8.39 -6.87
CA ALA A 123 12.54 6.98 -7.25
C ALA A 123 14.02 6.57 -7.38
N GLN A 124 14.89 7.49 -7.83
CA GLN A 124 16.33 7.23 -7.90
C GLN A 124 16.95 7.03 -6.52
N GLN A 125 16.59 7.85 -5.53
CA GLN A 125 17.08 7.68 -4.15
C GLN A 125 16.63 6.35 -3.53
N VAL A 126 15.42 5.86 -3.86
CA VAL A 126 15.01 4.51 -3.48
C VAL A 126 15.92 3.46 -4.10
N LEU A 127 16.26 3.55 -5.39
CA LEU A 127 17.20 2.62 -6.04
C LEU A 127 18.58 2.67 -5.41
N ASP A 128 19.07 3.87 -5.08
CA ASP A 128 20.42 4.10 -4.52
C ASP A 128 20.60 3.42 -3.14
N ARG A 129 19.54 3.28 -2.35
CA ARG A 129 19.60 2.54 -1.07
C ARG A 129 19.22 1.06 -1.19
N TYR A 130 18.26 0.74 -2.04
CA TYR A 130 17.67 -0.58 -2.10
C TYR A 130 18.53 -1.59 -2.88
N LEU A 131 19.02 -1.23 -4.08
CA LEU A 131 19.79 -2.16 -4.90
C LEU A 131 21.12 -2.59 -4.24
N PRO A 132 21.91 -1.68 -3.62
CA PRO A 132 23.08 -2.11 -2.86
C PRO A 132 22.76 -3.05 -1.70
N ALA A 133 21.65 -2.81 -0.98
CA ALA A 133 21.21 -3.68 0.11
C ALA A 133 20.79 -5.06 -0.42
N LEU A 134 20.05 -5.10 -1.51
CA LEU A 134 19.63 -6.35 -2.15
C LEU A 134 20.81 -7.19 -2.61
N ARG A 135 21.82 -6.57 -3.27
CA ARG A 135 23.06 -7.24 -3.66
C ARG A 135 23.88 -7.72 -2.46
N ARG A 136 23.94 -6.92 -1.39
CA ARG A 136 24.59 -7.34 -0.14
C ARG A 136 23.98 -8.60 0.43
N VAL A 137 22.64 -8.64 0.56
CA VAL A 137 21.90 -9.82 1.05
C VAL A 137 22.13 -11.00 0.13
N ALA A 138 22.08 -10.81 -1.18
CA ALA A 138 22.34 -11.87 -2.15
C ALA A 138 23.73 -12.52 -1.97
N ARG A 139 24.77 -11.68 -1.81
CA ARG A 139 26.15 -12.18 -1.60
C ARG A 139 26.34 -12.88 -0.24
N GLN A 140 25.66 -12.38 0.82
CA GLN A 140 25.75 -12.98 2.15
C GLN A 140 25.12 -14.36 2.22
N HIS A 141 24.17 -14.66 1.33
CA HIS A 141 23.35 -15.87 1.33
C HIS A 141 23.54 -16.70 0.05
N ASP A 142 24.78 -16.75 -0.49
CA ASP A 142 25.01 -17.55 -1.68
C ASP A 142 24.68 -19.04 -1.44
N GLY A 143 23.93 -19.64 -2.35
CA GLY A 143 23.44 -21.00 -2.24
C GLY A 143 22.18 -21.16 -1.37
N GLN A 144 21.67 -20.09 -0.77
CA GLN A 144 20.55 -20.08 0.15
C GLN A 144 19.29 -19.42 -0.43
N THR A 145 18.18 -19.57 0.30
CA THR A 145 16.90 -18.91 0.00
C THR A 145 16.58 -17.88 1.07
N VAL A 146 16.30 -16.64 0.63
CA VAL A 146 16.01 -15.50 1.51
C VAL A 146 14.62 -14.95 1.23
N ALA A 147 13.88 -14.57 2.28
CA ALA A 147 12.66 -13.79 2.15
C ALA A 147 12.92 -12.35 2.62
N ILE A 148 12.51 -11.36 1.81
CA ILE A 148 12.66 -9.93 2.11
C ILE A 148 11.28 -9.29 2.06
N PHE A 149 10.86 -8.67 3.17
CA PHE A 149 9.57 -7.99 3.28
C PHE A 149 9.71 -6.49 3.07
N SER A 150 8.96 -5.95 2.11
CA SER A 150 9.05 -4.56 1.69
C SER A 150 7.67 -3.99 1.32
N HIS A 151 7.62 -3.00 0.43
CA HIS A 151 6.47 -2.13 0.22
C HIS A 151 6.13 -1.99 -1.26
N GLY A 152 4.94 -1.41 -1.52
CA GLY A 152 4.36 -1.38 -2.85
C GLY A 152 5.14 -0.56 -3.87
N ALA A 153 5.43 0.71 -3.59
CA ALA A 153 6.12 1.58 -4.53
C ALA A 153 7.60 1.23 -4.64
N ALA A 154 8.28 0.95 -3.51
CA ALA A 154 9.68 0.54 -3.51
C ALA A 154 9.89 -0.75 -4.33
N MET A 155 9.06 -1.78 -4.13
CA MET A 155 9.15 -3.01 -4.93
C MET A 155 8.86 -2.76 -6.41
N ARG A 156 7.86 -1.93 -6.74
CA ARG A 156 7.53 -1.57 -8.12
C ARG A 156 8.72 -0.92 -8.83
N ILE A 157 9.39 0.03 -8.17
CA ILE A 157 10.58 0.72 -8.68
C ILE A 157 11.72 -0.27 -8.91
N VAL A 158 12.05 -1.05 -7.89
CA VAL A 158 13.19 -1.98 -7.93
C VAL A 158 12.97 -3.10 -8.95
N LEU A 159 11.81 -3.75 -8.93
CA LEU A 159 11.51 -4.84 -9.85
C LEU A 159 11.44 -4.37 -11.31
N GLY A 160 10.86 -3.20 -11.56
CA GLY A 160 10.85 -2.62 -12.91
C GLY A 160 12.26 -2.30 -13.42
N THR A 161 13.12 -1.71 -12.57
CA THR A 161 14.51 -1.43 -12.92
C THR A 161 15.31 -2.72 -13.20
N LEU A 162 15.14 -3.76 -12.38
CA LEU A 162 15.78 -5.07 -12.61
C LEU A 162 15.30 -5.75 -13.89
N GLN A 163 14.12 -5.41 -14.39
CA GLN A 163 13.57 -5.86 -15.67
C GLN A 163 14.00 -4.96 -16.86
N GLY A 164 14.84 -3.96 -16.63
CA GLY A 164 15.36 -3.07 -17.66
C GLY A 164 14.45 -1.90 -18.03
N LEU A 165 13.38 -1.66 -17.25
CA LEU A 165 12.48 -0.53 -17.49
C LEU A 165 13.07 0.77 -16.95
N SER A 166 12.89 1.86 -17.68
CA SER A 166 13.15 3.21 -17.21
C SER A 166 12.13 3.64 -16.13
N LEU A 167 12.47 4.64 -15.33
CA LEU A 167 11.55 5.18 -14.31
C LEU A 167 10.23 5.69 -14.91
N LEU A 168 10.25 6.15 -16.16
CA LEU A 168 9.05 6.54 -16.90
C LEU A 168 8.16 5.31 -17.18
N GLU A 169 8.73 4.24 -17.74
CA GLU A 169 8.01 3.03 -18.08
C GLU A 169 7.47 2.30 -16.83
N ILE A 170 8.21 2.36 -15.73
CA ILE A 170 7.74 1.83 -14.44
C ILE A 170 6.44 2.52 -14.00
N GLY A 171 6.26 3.81 -14.31
CA GLY A 171 5.04 4.55 -14.05
C GLY A 171 3.77 3.90 -14.61
N ASP A 172 3.86 3.10 -15.66
CA ASP A 172 2.71 2.40 -16.26
C ASP A 172 2.55 0.94 -15.78
N THR A 173 3.48 0.44 -14.97
CA THR A 173 3.35 -0.91 -14.40
C THR A 173 2.34 -0.94 -13.24
N PRO A 174 1.67 -2.07 -12.96
CA PRO A 174 0.76 -2.17 -11.83
C PRO A 174 1.51 -2.21 -10.49
N PHE A 175 0.82 -1.82 -9.42
CA PHE A 175 1.22 -2.19 -8.07
C PHE A 175 0.82 -3.65 -7.80
N GLY A 176 1.67 -4.42 -7.16
CA GLY A 176 1.34 -5.75 -6.66
C GLY A 176 0.30 -5.72 -5.54
N ASP A 177 -0.36 -6.83 -5.28
CA ASP A 177 -1.30 -6.99 -4.17
C ASP A 177 -0.59 -6.93 -2.80
N ASN A 178 -1.33 -6.70 -1.73
CA ASN A 178 -0.80 -6.93 -0.39
C ASN A 178 -0.38 -8.41 -0.26
N THR A 179 0.74 -8.68 0.38
CA THR A 179 1.41 -9.99 0.43
C THR A 179 1.77 -10.63 -0.92
N SER A 180 1.66 -9.90 -2.04
CA SER A 180 2.17 -10.43 -3.31
C SER A 180 3.66 -10.74 -3.23
N VAL A 181 4.07 -11.74 -3.98
CA VAL A 181 5.42 -12.29 -3.96
C VAL A 181 6.07 -12.14 -5.34
N ALA A 182 7.30 -11.63 -5.35
CA ALA A 182 8.20 -11.75 -6.48
C ALA A 182 9.30 -12.76 -6.15
N ARG A 183 9.77 -13.52 -7.14
CA ARG A 183 10.93 -14.40 -7.01
C ARG A 183 12.05 -13.90 -7.90
N LEU A 184 13.22 -13.76 -7.29
CA LEU A 184 14.45 -13.37 -7.96
C LEU A 184 15.51 -14.44 -7.77
N GLU A 185 16.42 -14.51 -8.70
CA GLU A 185 17.66 -15.27 -8.59
C GLU A 185 18.84 -14.33 -8.74
N ALA A 186 19.82 -14.48 -7.86
CA ALA A 186 21.02 -13.66 -7.86
C ALA A 186 22.29 -14.51 -8.02
N GLU A 187 23.17 -14.11 -8.92
CA GLU A 187 24.49 -14.67 -9.10
C GLU A 187 25.51 -13.53 -9.06
N GLY A 188 26.23 -13.40 -7.93
CA GLY A 188 27.04 -12.22 -7.65
C GLY A 188 26.17 -10.94 -7.57
N ASP A 189 26.46 -9.99 -8.42
CA ASP A 189 25.72 -8.71 -8.49
C ASP A 189 24.59 -8.70 -9.54
N ASP A 190 24.52 -9.75 -10.34
CA ASP A 190 23.46 -9.94 -11.32
C ASP A 190 22.21 -10.52 -10.66
N ILE A 191 21.09 -9.81 -10.81
CA ILE A 191 19.81 -10.20 -10.19
C ILE A 191 18.74 -10.25 -11.27
N ARG A 192 18.14 -11.43 -11.45
CA ARG A 192 17.11 -11.67 -12.44
C ARG A 192 15.75 -11.85 -11.76
N VAL A 193 14.75 -11.17 -12.24
CA VAL A 193 13.34 -11.34 -11.81
C VAL A 193 12.73 -12.51 -12.60
N LEU A 194 12.32 -13.57 -11.90
CA LEU A 194 11.66 -14.71 -12.53
C LEU A 194 10.16 -14.49 -12.69
N TYR A 195 9.53 -13.97 -11.65
CA TYR A 195 8.15 -13.50 -11.67
C TYR A 195 7.96 -12.41 -10.61
N ARG A 196 6.89 -11.62 -10.78
CA ARG A 196 6.47 -10.59 -9.82
C ARG A 196 4.97 -10.63 -9.60
N ASP A 197 4.54 -9.99 -8.53
CA ASP A 197 3.13 -9.73 -8.23
C ASP A 197 2.25 -10.98 -8.10
N ASP A 198 2.84 -12.16 -7.82
CA ASP A 198 2.07 -13.38 -7.61
C ASP A 198 1.29 -13.31 -6.30
N ASN A 199 -0.03 -13.29 -6.42
CA ASN A 199 -1.00 -13.25 -5.33
C ASN A 199 -1.90 -14.49 -5.29
N SER A 200 -1.50 -15.60 -5.88
CA SER A 200 -2.30 -16.83 -6.02
C SER A 200 -2.90 -17.30 -4.69
N HIS A 201 -2.15 -17.22 -3.60
CA HIS A 201 -2.60 -17.56 -2.24
C HIS A 201 -3.75 -16.65 -1.74
N LEU A 202 -3.84 -15.40 -2.22
CA LEU A 202 -4.91 -14.48 -1.87
C LEU A 202 -6.16 -14.72 -2.72
N VAL A 203 -5.98 -15.00 -4.01
CA VAL A 203 -7.10 -15.27 -4.92
C VAL A 203 -7.88 -16.51 -4.46
N GLN A 204 -7.18 -17.57 -4.13
CA GLN A 204 -7.79 -18.80 -3.62
C GLN A 204 -8.53 -18.61 -2.30
N ALA A 205 -8.05 -17.69 -1.45
CA ALA A 205 -8.64 -17.38 -0.15
C ALA A 205 -9.70 -16.25 -0.19
N GLY A 206 -9.94 -15.62 -1.35
CA GLY A 206 -10.84 -14.45 -1.46
C GLY A 206 -10.33 -13.20 -0.73
N LEU A 207 -9.00 -13.04 -0.59
CA LEU A 207 -8.36 -12.00 0.22
C LEU A 207 -7.65 -10.93 -0.60
N SER A 208 -7.74 -10.96 -1.95
CA SER A 208 -7.11 -9.97 -2.81
C SER A 208 -7.68 -8.56 -2.57
N THR A 209 -6.79 -7.58 -2.57
CA THR A 209 -7.12 -6.15 -2.44
C THR A 209 -6.96 -5.38 -3.75
N LEU A 210 -6.60 -6.05 -4.86
CA LEU A 210 -6.29 -5.40 -6.15
C LEU A 210 -7.43 -4.54 -6.68
N ALA A 211 -8.68 -4.99 -6.56
CA ALA A 211 -9.84 -4.21 -6.99
C ALA A 211 -9.94 -2.89 -6.23
N LYS A 212 -9.63 -2.91 -4.93
CA LYS A 212 -9.63 -1.71 -4.08
C LYS A 212 -8.41 -0.81 -4.34
N GLN A 213 -7.28 -1.37 -4.76
CA GLN A 213 -6.05 -0.60 -5.02
C GLN A 213 -6.11 0.17 -6.33
N LYS A 214 -6.94 -0.26 -7.29
CA LYS A 214 -7.12 0.38 -8.60
C LYS A 214 -8.27 1.36 -8.66
N TRP A 215 -8.82 1.75 -7.52
CA TRP A 215 -10.01 2.60 -7.46
C TRP A 215 -9.85 3.92 -8.24
N TRP A 216 -8.67 4.52 -8.24
CA TRP A 216 -8.39 5.76 -9.01
C TRP A 216 -8.29 5.55 -10.53
N ARG A 217 -8.23 4.31 -11.00
CA ARG A 217 -8.26 3.96 -12.44
C ARG A 217 -9.66 3.63 -12.94
N GLN A 218 -10.63 3.56 -12.03
CA GLN A 218 -12.02 3.28 -12.41
C GLN A 218 -12.63 4.53 -13.03
N LYS A 219 -13.46 4.30 -14.07
CA LYS A 219 -14.26 5.35 -14.70
C LYS A 219 -15.12 5.99 -13.60
N GLY A 220 -15.10 7.31 -13.45
CA GLY A 220 -15.82 7.99 -12.37
C GLY A 220 -14.98 8.42 -11.18
N VAL A 221 -13.67 8.15 -11.12
CA VAL A 221 -12.79 8.70 -10.05
C VAL A 221 -12.83 10.22 -10.02
N GLN A 222 -13.07 10.87 -11.16
CA GLN A 222 -13.35 12.31 -11.22
C GLN A 222 -14.64 12.69 -10.52
N GLU A 223 -15.59 11.74 -10.38
CA GLU A 223 -16.87 11.90 -9.70
C GLU A 223 -16.76 11.60 -8.19
N MET A 224 -15.64 11.04 -7.72
CA MET A 224 -15.34 10.94 -6.28
C MET A 224 -15.17 12.31 -5.60
N GLY A 225 -15.32 13.41 -6.36
CA GLY A 225 -15.55 14.75 -5.82
C GLY A 225 -16.83 14.90 -5.00
N GLN A 226 -17.69 13.90 -5.02
CA GLN A 226 -18.96 13.89 -4.29
C GLN A 226 -18.99 12.86 -3.14
N LEU A 227 -17.88 12.69 -2.43
CA LEU A 227 -17.89 11.96 -1.15
C LEU A 227 -18.91 12.56 -0.16
N TYR A 228 -19.21 13.83 -0.33
CA TYR A 228 -20.17 14.57 0.47
C TYR A 228 -21.19 15.22 -0.48
N ALA A 229 -22.42 14.78 -0.44
CA ALA A 229 -23.52 15.33 -1.20
C ALA A 229 -24.72 15.63 -0.29
N PRO A 230 -25.63 16.52 -0.67
CA PRO A 230 -26.88 16.66 0.07
C PRO A 230 -27.59 15.31 0.18
N LEU A 231 -28.06 15.00 1.38
CA LEU A 231 -28.83 13.79 1.65
C LEU A 231 -30.21 13.92 1.00
N THR A 232 -30.62 12.94 0.22
CA THR A 232 -31.97 12.91 -0.32
C THR A 232 -32.99 12.57 0.79
N GLU A 233 -34.25 12.90 0.57
CA GLU A 233 -35.30 12.61 1.55
C GLU A 233 -35.50 11.10 1.75
N GLU A 234 -35.33 10.31 0.70
CA GLU A 234 -35.41 8.85 0.74
C GLU A 234 -34.27 8.25 1.59
N GLU A 235 -33.06 8.70 1.36
CA GLU A 235 -31.87 8.30 2.14
C GLU A 235 -31.98 8.75 3.61
N ARG A 236 -32.53 9.96 3.85
CA ARG A 236 -32.80 10.47 5.19
C ARG A 236 -33.72 9.55 5.97
N GLN A 237 -34.78 9.09 5.34
CA GLN A 237 -35.74 8.14 5.94
C GLN A 237 -35.09 6.77 6.16
N GLN A 238 -34.38 6.25 5.17
CA GLN A 238 -33.70 4.96 5.24
C GLN A 238 -32.67 4.89 6.37
N LEU A 239 -31.89 5.98 6.57
CA LEU A 239 -30.85 6.05 7.59
C LEU A 239 -31.36 6.56 8.95
N GLY A 240 -32.61 7.00 9.03
CA GLY A 240 -33.15 7.55 10.27
C GLY A 240 -32.55 8.90 10.67
N VAL A 241 -32.06 9.69 9.71
CA VAL A 241 -31.48 11.01 10.00
C VAL A 241 -32.57 11.99 10.43
N PRO A 242 -32.44 12.66 11.58
CA PRO A 242 -33.45 13.59 12.08
C PRO A 242 -33.83 14.69 11.09
N THR A 243 -35.06 15.17 11.17
CA THR A 243 -35.51 16.34 10.40
C THR A 243 -34.91 17.62 11.00
N GLY A 244 -34.64 18.59 10.13
CA GLY A 244 -33.96 19.85 10.51
C GLY A 244 -32.47 19.83 10.16
N GLY A 245 -31.88 21.01 9.99
CA GLY A 245 -30.50 21.12 9.55
C GLY A 245 -30.23 20.57 8.15
N GLU A 246 -28.97 20.66 7.73
CA GLU A 246 -28.51 20.15 6.45
C GLU A 246 -28.08 18.68 6.62
N GLY A 247 -28.70 17.76 5.87
CA GLY A 247 -28.27 16.37 5.81
C GLY A 247 -27.22 16.19 4.73
N VAL A 248 -26.10 15.56 5.07
CA VAL A 248 -25.00 15.29 4.16
C VAL A 248 -24.80 13.78 4.07
N ALA A 249 -24.94 13.23 2.87
CA ALA A 249 -24.59 11.85 2.56
C ALA A 249 -23.07 11.71 2.38
N VAL A 250 -22.49 10.68 2.96
CA VAL A 250 -21.12 10.26 2.74
C VAL A 250 -21.12 9.07 1.80
N ARG A 251 -20.52 9.22 0.62
CA ARG A 251 -20.46 8.15 -0.39
C ARG A 251 -19.03 7.77 -0.68
N PHE A 252 -18.85 6.50 -1.01
CA PHE A 252 -17.60 5.97 -1.53
C PHE A 252 -17.89 5.12 -2.75
N CYS A 253 -17.33 5.51 -3.92
CA CYS A 253 -17.62 4.86 -5.20
C CYS A 253 -19.15 4.73 -5.45
N ASP A 254 -19.89 5.84 -5.29
CA ASP A 254 -21.35 5.95 -5.41
C ASP A 254 -22.16 5.14 -4.37
N GLU A 255 -21.51 4.33 -3.55
CA GLU A 255 -22.15 3.62 -2.46
C GLU A 255 -22.33 4.54 -1.24
N LEU A 256 -23.54 4.63 -0.73
CA LEU A 256 -23.83 5.36 0.50
C LEU A 256 -23.23 4.60 1.69
N ILE A 257 -22.19 5.16 2.32
CA ILE A 257 -21.47 4.55 3.44
C ILE A 257 -21.82 5.15 4.79
N GLY A 258 -22.57 6.24 4.79
CA GLY A 258 -23.01 6.92 6.00
C GLY A 258 -23.62 8.29 5.71
N ALA A 259 -24.04 8.98 6.75
CA ALA A 259 -24.55 10.33 6.68
C ALA A 259 -24.27 11.09 7.97
N TYR A 260 -24.36 12.41 7.90
CA TYR A 260 -24.39 13.26 9.09
C TYR A 260 -25.30 14.46 8.87
N GLN A 261 -25.77 15.04 9.99
CA GLN A 261 -26.59 16.24 10.00
C GLN A 261 -25.75 17.43 10.49
N LEU A 262 -25.73 18.51 9.74
CA LEU A 262 -25.18 19.79 10.15
C LEU A 262 -26.28 20.68 10.70
N LEU A 263 -26.08 21.16 11.91
CA LEU A 263 -26.89 22.19 12.54
C LEU A 263 -26.11 23.50 12.48
N PRO A 264 -26.52 24.47 11.64
CA PRO A 264 -25.81 25.74 11.56
C PRO A 264 -26.00 26.56 12.84
N ARG A 265 -24.94 27.12 13.36
CA ARG A 265 -24.95 28.14 14.40
C ARG A 265 -24.42 29.45 13.81
N PRO A 266 -25.28 30.22 13.16
CA PRO A 266 -24.86 31.42 12.42
C PRO A 266 -24.19 32.50 13.31
N GLU A 267 -24.56 32.56 14.56
CA GLU A 267 -24.03 33.54 15.53
C GLU A 267 -22.55 33.29 15.89
N GLU A 268 -22.10 32.06 15.76
CA GLU A 268 -20.73 31.64 16.08
C GLU A 268 -19.88 31.38 14.82
N GLY A 269 -20.47 31.41 13.63
CA GLY A 269 -19.79 31.06 12.37
C GLY A 269 -19.34 29.60 12.28
N VAL A 270 -19.98 28.73 13.06
CA VAL A 270 -19.66 27.29 13.14
C VAL A 270 -20.87 26.43 12.83
N GLY A 271 -20.65 25.19 12.45
CA GLY A 271 -21.67 24.15 12.34
C GLY A 271 -21.44 23.08 13.41
N GLU A 272 -22.52 22.56 13.95
CA GLU A 272 -22.51 21.45 14.89
C GLU A 272 -22.98 20.17 14.19
N ILE A 273 -22.31 19.03 14.43
CA ILE A 273 -22.82 17.73 13.98
C ILE A 273 -23.87 17.28 14.99
N GLY A 274 -25.12 17.38 14.59
CA GLY A 274 -26.26 16.98 15.42
C GLY A 274 -26.55 15.50 15.41
N TRP A 275 -26.17 14.81 14.33
CA TRP A 275 -26.36 13.37 14.16
C TRP A 275 -25.35 12.80 13.18
N TYR A 276 -24.94 11.54 13.35
CA TYR A 276 -24.14 10.77 12.39
C TYR A 276 -24.46 9.27 12.51
N GLY A 277 -24.35 8.53 11.38
CA GLY A 277 -24.56 7.08 11.30
C GLY A 277 -24.14 6.50 9.97
#